data_bcc6a320c788d031cca758b53b3d1ada
#
_entry.id   bcc6a320c788d031cca758b53b3d1ada
#
_cell.length_a   1.000
_cell.length_b   1.000
_cell.length_c   1.000
_cell.angle_alpha   90.00
_cell.angle_beta   90.00
_cell.angle_gamma   90.00
#
_symmetry.space_group_name_H-M   'P 1'
#
loop_
_entity.id
_entity.type
_entity.pdbx_description
1 polymer ?
#
loop_
_entity_poly.entity_id
_entity_poly.type
_entity_poly.pdbx_seq_one_letter_code
_entity_poly.pdbx_strand_id
1 'polypeptide(L)'
;MTGSKDLVVDMQKIPSMPTNVEWGDASHSKVLGLGKVVVSHDLTIEKVMLVESLAYNLLSVHQLALMGFATFFDIDTVALLWSKTLKVAFVGNVENGLYVINFSERPTKTATCLMAKVDVGWLWHRRLPTSI
;
A
#
# COMPACT_ATOMS: atom_id res chain seq x y z
N MET A 1 -2.52 8.34 0.25
CA MET A 1 -2.46 9.72 0.81
C MET A 1 -1.06 10.02 1.29
N THR A 2 -0.61 11.23 1.13
CA THR A 2 0.70 11.69 1.61
C THR A 2 0.60 13.12 2.13
N GLY A 3 1.42 13.47 3.09
CA GLY A 3 1.60 14.86 3.54
C GLY A 3 2.80 15.54 2.90
N SER A 4 3.56 14.83 2.09
CA SER A 4 4.79 15.34 1.47
C SER A 4 4.51 15.85 0.06
N LYS A 5 4.57 17.16 -0.10
CA LYS A 5 4.41 17.81 -1.39
C LYS A 5 5.51 17.40 -2.38
N ASP A 6 6.72 17.13 -1.90
CA ASP A 6 7.85 16.77 -2.74
C ASP A 6 7.72 15.40 -3.41
N LEU A 7 6.90 14.49 -2.84
CA LEU A 7 6.65 13.18 -3.42
C LEU A 7 5.65 13.20 -4.55
N VAL A 8 4.77 14.20 -4.60
CA VAL A 8 3.66 14.23 -5.55
C VAL A 8 4.06 14.98 -6.81
N VAL A 9 3.86 14.33 -7.95
CA VAL A 9 4.04 14.93 -9.27
C VAL A 9 2.70 15.04 -10.01
N ASP A 10 2.61 15.92 -10.99
CA ASP A 10 1.39 16.13 -11.78
C ASP A 10 0.16 16.43 -10.93
N MET A 11 0.32 17.25 -9.90
CA MET A 11 -0.75 17.58 -8.98
C MET A 11 -1.83 18.41 -9.65
N GLN A 12 -3.09 17.98 -9.47
CA GLN A 12 -4.26 18.66 -10.02
C GLN A 12 -5.32 18.85 -8.93
N LYS A 13 -6.11 19.88 -9.08
CA LYS A 13 -7.33 20.08 -8.32
C LYS A 13 -8.50 19.73 -9.22
N ILE A 14 -9.23 18.66 -8.85
CA ILE A 14 -10.38 18.17 -9.61
C ILE A 14 -11.66 18.53 -8.85
N PRO A 15 -12.73 19.04 -9.51
CA PRO A 15 -13.96 19.42 -8.82
C PRO A 15 -14.63 18.28 -8.05
N SER A 16 -14.47 17.03 -8.51
CA SER A 16 -15.01 15.83 -7.85
C SER A 16 -14.16 15.32 -6.69
N MET A 17 -13.00 15.94 -6.43
CA MET A 17 -12.09 15.55 -5.38
C MET A 17 -12.67 15.90 -4.00
N PRO A 18 -12.53 15.03 -2.98
CA PRO A 18 -12.89 15.40 -1.61
C PRO A 18 -12.09 16.62 -1.15
N THR A 19 -12.72 17.52 -0.43
CA THR A 19 -12.07 18.71 0.11
C THR A 19 -11.41 18.45 1.45
N ASN A 20 -11.90 17.48 2.19
CA ASN A 20 -11.41 17.12 3.51
C ASN A 20 -11.35 15.61 3.69
N VAL A 21 -10.44 15.16 4.54
CA VAL A 21 -10.37 13.78 5.03
C VAL A 21 -10.82 13.81 6.49
N GLU A 22 -11.78 12.97 6.83
CA GLU A 22 -12.24 12.78 8.20
C GLU A 22 -11.47 11.59 8.81
N TRP A 23 -10.94 11.82 10.00
CA TRP A 23 -10.21 10.80 10.76
C TRP A 23 -11.12 10.13 11.79
N GLY A 24 -10.68 8.99 12.31
CA GLY A 24 -11.45 8.23 13.30
C GLY A 24 -11.76 8.98 14.59
N ASP A 25 -11.01 10.03 14.91
CA ASP A 25 -11.25 10.91 16.07
C ASP A 25 -12.14 12.12 15.74
N ALA A 26 -12.82 12.09 14.59
CA ALA A 26 -13.67 13.15 14.06
C ALA A 26 -12.94 14.45 13.68
N SER A 27 -11.60 14.47 13.69
CA SER A 27 -10.84 15.59 13.15
C SER A 27 -10.80 15.52 11.62
N HIS A 28 -10.55 16.67 10.99
CA HIS A 28 -10.48 16.80 9.54
C HIS A 28 -9.14 17.37 9.11
N SER A 29 -8.64 16.90 7.97
CA SER A 29 -7.49 17.48 7.30
C SER A 29 -7.86 17.87 5.88
N LYS A 30 -7.31 19.00 5.44
CA LYS A 30 -7.61 19.54 4.12
C LYS A 30 -6.87 18.78 3.03
N VAL A 31 -7.58 18.44 1.95
CA VAL A 31 -6.96 17.86 0.75
C VAL A 31 -6.51 19.00 -0.16
N LEU A 32 -5.21 19.05 -0.44
CA LEU A 32 -4.59 20.11 -1.22
C LEU A 32 -4.59 19.81 -2.72
N GLY A 33 -4.60 18.55 -3.09
CA GLY A 33 -4.59 18.14 -4.50
C GLY A 33 -4.55 16.63 -4.67
N LEU A 34 -4.59 16.22 -5.92
CA LEU A 34 -4.50 14.83 -6.34
C LEU A 34 -3.39 14.70 -7.37
N GLY A 35 -2.51 13.74 -7.22
CA GLY A 35 -1.40 13.55 -8.14
C GLY A 35 -0.89 12.12 -8.16
N LYS A 36 0.37 11.96 -8.52
CA LYS A 36 1.03 10.67 -8.67
C LYS A 36 2.28 10.63 -7.81
N VAL A 37 2.65 9.46 -7.35
CA VAL A 37 3.93 9.22 -6.70
C VAL A 37 4.72 8.20 -7.53
N VAL A 38 5.87 8.59 -8.03
CA VAL A 38 6.77 7.70 -8.76
C VAL A 38 7.63 6.95 -7.76
N VAL A 39 7.40 5.65 -7.63
CA VAL A 39 8.13 4.78 -6.72
C VAL A 39 9.42 4.29 -7.36
N SER A 40 9.33 3.86 -8.63
CA SER A 40 10.46 3.44 -9.44
C SER A 40 10.16 3.74 -10.91
N HIS A 41 11.11 3.44 -11.81
CA HIS A 41 10.91 3.71 -13.24
C HIS A 41 9.74 2.93 -13.85
N ASP A 42 9.34 1.82 -13.23
CA ASP A 42 8.27 0.93 -13.70
C ASP A 42 7.05 0.89 -12.77
N LEU A 43 7.07 1.63 -11.67
CA LEU A 43 5.98 1.67 -10.71
C LEU A 43 5.62 3.11 -10.31
N THR A 44 4.41 3.49 -10.65
CA THR A 44 3.83 4.78 -10.28
C THR A 44 2.49 4.55 -9.57
N ILE A 45 2.32 5.16 -8.43
CA ILE A 45 1.06 5.12 -7.69
C ILE A 45 0.23 6.32 -8.11
N GLU A 46 -0.91 6.07 -8.70
CA GLU A 46 -1.81 7.13 -9.19
C GLU A 46 -2.87 7.49 -8.15
N LYS A 47 -3.52 8.63 -8.36
CA LYS A 47 -4.61 9.11 -7.51
C LYS A 47 -4.21 9.24 -6.04
N VAL A 48 -3.03 9.80 -5.80
CA VAL A 48 -2.54 10.06 -4.45
C VAL A 48 -3.02 11.43 -4.00
N MET A 49 -3.74 11.47 -2.89
CA MET A 49 -4.18 12.73 -2.29
C MET A 49 -3.05 13.34 -1.46
N LEU A 50 -2.76 14.61 -1.71
CA LEU A 50 -1.91 15.42 -0.85
C LEU A 50 -2.78 16.00 0.26
N VAL A 51 -2.48 15.62 1.49
CA VAL A 51 -3.28 15.96 2.67
C VAL A 51 -2.45 16.80 3.62
N GLU A 52 -2.99 17.95 4.01
CA GLU A 52 -2.32 18.86 4.94
C GLU A 52 -2.09 18.21 6.30
N SER A 53 -0.89 18.40 6.84
CA SER A 53 -0.49 17.93 8.19
C SER A 53 -0.53 16.41 8.39
N LEU A 54 -0.47 15.64 7.32
CA LEU A 54 -0.37 14.19 7.43
C LEU A 54 1.06 13.79 7.76
N ALA A 55 1.26 13.16 8.93
CA ALA A 55 2.58 12.77 9.42
C ALA A 55 3.16 11.55 8.72
N TYR A 56 2.30 10.63 8.25
CA TYR A 56 2.70 9.38 7.61
C TYR A 56 2.09 9.27 6.23
N ASN A 57 2.80 8.60 5.32
CA ASN A 57 2.22 8.22 4.04
C ASN A 57 1.34 7.00 4.24
N LEU A 58 0.10 7.06 3.76
CA LEU A 58 -0.88 6.00 3.91
C LEU A 58 -1.16 5.37 2.55
N LEU A 59 -1.02 4.06 2.49
CA LEU A 59 -1.20 3.29 1.27
C LEU A 59 -2.48 2.46 1.36
N SER A 60 -3.33 2.56 0.36
CA SER A 60 -4.59 1.81 0.31
C SER A 60 -4.35 0.39 -0.21
N VAL A 61 -4.77 -0.60 0.56
CA VAL A 61 -4.71 -2.01 0.15
C VAL A 61 -5.57 -2.26 -1.09
N HIS A 62 -6.74 -1.63 -1.18
CA HIS A 62 -7.61 -1.75 -2.35
C HIS A 62 -6.94 -1.17 -3.60
N GLN A 63 -6.30 -0.02 -3.46
CA GLN A 63 -5.58 0.60 -4.57
C GLN A 63 -4.41 -0.26 -5.05
N LEU A 64 -3.71 -0.91 -4.13
CA LEU A 64 -2.68 -1.90 -4.47
C LEU A 64 -3.26 -3.06 -5.25
N ALA A 65 -4.43 -3.54 -4.87
CA ALA A 65 -5.12 -4.61 -5.58
C ALA A 65 -5.48 -4.19 -7.02
N LEU A 66 -5.94 -2.97 -7.20
CA LEU A 66 -6.23 -2.41 -8.54
C LEU A 66 -4.96 -2.29 -9.39
N MET A 67 -3.80 -2.11 -8.77
CA MET A 67 -2.51 -2.07 -9.44
C MET A 67 -1.93 -3.44 -9.77
N GLY A 68 -2.61 -4.52 -9.38
CA GLY A 68 -2.19 -5.88 -9.65
C GLY A 68 -1.39 -6.56 -8.53
N PHE A 69 -1.48 -6.03 -7.31
CA PHE A 69 -0.81 -6.62 -6.15
C PHE A 69 -1.80 -7.35 -5.25
N ALA A 70 -1.37 -8.50 -4.74
CA ALA A 70 -1.98 -9.14 -3.58
C ALA A 70 -1.16 -8.78 -2.35
N THR A 71 -1.82 -8.47 -1.25
CA THR A 71 -1.15 -8.10 -0.01
C THR A 71 -1.30 -9.21 1.00
N PHE A 72 -0.18 -9.64 1.56
CA PHE A 72 -0.12 -10.65 2.60
C PHE A 72 0.38 -10.03 3.90
N PHE A 73 -0.35 -10.25 4.99
CA PHE A 73 0.01 -9.76 6.31
C PHE A 73 0.30 -10.92 7.24
N ASP A 74 1.40 -10.82 7.96
CA ASP A 74 1.72 -11.69 9.08
C ASP A 74 1.89 -10.82 10.33
N ILE A 75 2.18 -11.43 11.46
CA ILE A 75 2.27 -10.72 12.74
C ILE A 75 3.33 -9.61 12.73
N ASP A 76 4.40 -9.79 11.99
CA ASP A 76 5.53 -8.85 11.95
C ASP A 76 5.95 -8.45 10.54
N THR A 77 5.27 -8.94 9.52
CA THR A 77 5.68 -8.76 8.13
C THR A 77 4.48 -8.46 7.23
N VAL A 78 4.71 -7.64 6.24
CA VAL A 78 3.78 -7.44 5.13
C VAL A 78 4.51 -7.73 3.83
N ALA A 79 3.85 -8.39 2.89
CA ALA A 79 4.41 -8.66 1.58
C ALA A 79 3.43 -8.24 0.49
N LEU A 80 3.93 -7.59 -0.54
CA LEU A 80 3.20 -7.34 -1.78
C LEU A 80 3.66 -8.35 -2.82
N LEU A 81 2.70 -9.08 -3.37
CA LEU A 81 2.95 -10.07 -4.39
C LEU A 81 2.29 -9.65 -5.69
N TRP A 82 2.91 -9.96 -6.82
CA TRP A 82 2.24 -9.84 -8.10
C TRP A 82 1.08 -10.83 -8.14
N SER A 83 -0.15 -10.37 -8.31
CA SER A 83 -1.36 -11.20 -8.25
C SER A 83 -1.33 -12.38 -9.21
N LYS A 84 -0.76 -12.19 -10.39
CA LYS A 84 -0.76 -13.21 -11.45
C LYS A 84 0.25 -14.32 -11.20
N THR A 85 1.42 -14.00 -10.65
CA THR A 85 2.53 -14.93 -10.50
C THR A 85 2.76 -15.34 -9.06
N LEU A 86 2.21 -14.61 -8.11
CA LEU A 86 2.43 -14.71 -6.67
C LEU A 86 3.90 -14.56 -6.26
N LYS A 87 4.69 -13.94 -7.12
CA LYS A 87 6.07 -13.58 -6.79
C LYS A 87 6.09 -12.34 -5.90
N VAL A 88 7.00 -12.34 -4.94
CA VAL A 88 7.17 -11.22 -4.03
C VAL A 88 7.74 -10.03 -4.78
N ALA A 89 7.02 -8.91 -4.73
CA ALA A 89 7.47 -7.64 -5.30
C ALA A 89 8.15 -6.76 -4.25
N PHE A 90 7.55 -6.64 -3.07
CA PHE A 90 8.05 -5.82 -1.97
C PHE A 90 7.73 -6.48 -0.65
N VAL A 91 8.57 -6.21 0.35
CA VAL A 91 8.38 -6.70 1.72
C VAL A 91 8.54 -5.54 2.68
N GLY A 92 7.75 -5.54 3.73
CA GLY A 92 7.84 -4.58 4.82
C GLY A 92 7.74 -5.25 6.18
N ASN A 93 7.87 -4.45 7.20
CA ASN A 93 7.87 -4.92 8.58
C ASN A 93 6.88 -4.10 9.40
N VAL A 94 6.62 -4.59 10.61
CA VAL A 94 5.84 -3.83 11.59
C VAL A 94 6.78 -2.90 12.36
N GLU A 95 6.45 -1.62 12.36
CA GLU A 95 7.14 -0.59 13.14
C GLU A 95 6.10 0.18 13.95
N ASN A 96 6.23 0.20 15.26
CA ASN A 96 5.30 0.89 16.15
C ASN A 96 3.82 0.50 15.93
N GLY A 97 3.57 -0.78 15.68
CA GLY A 97 2.23 -1.29 15.44
C GLY A 97 1.66 -1.05 14.04
N LEU A 98 2.44 -0.49 13.13
CA LEU A 98 2.04 -0.21 11.76
C LEU A 98 2.84 -1.06 10.78
N TYR A 99 2.17 -1.54 9.73
CA TYR A 99 2.87 -2.20 8.63
C TYR A 99 3.50 -1.15 7.73
N VAL A 100 4.82 -1.22 7.57
CA VAL A 100 5.62 -0.24 6.82
C VAL A 100 6.32 -0.94 5.67
N ILE A 101 6.18 -0.40 4.46
CA ILE A 101 6.88 -0.87 3.27
C ILE A 101 7.85 0.21 2.81
N ASN A 102 9.10 -0.16 2.63
CA ASN A 102 10.08 0.69 1.99
C ASN A 102 10.26 0.24 0.54
N PHE A 103 9.73 0.99 -0.40
CA PHE A 103 9.80 0.65 -1.81
C PHE A 103 11.21 0.74 -2.40
N SER A 104 12.14 1.38 -1.69
CA SER A 104 13.54 1.43 -2.12
C SER A 104 14.29 0.14 -1.85
N GLU A 105 13.78 -0.70 -0.96
CA GLU A 105 14.37 -1.98 -0.61
C GLU A 105 13.80 -3.10 -1.47
N ARG A 106 14.69 -3.86 -2.09
CA ARG A 106 14.28 -5.04 -2.84
C ARG A 106 14.09 -6.25 -1.92
N PRO A 107 13.25 -7.22 -2.30
CA PRO A 107 13.09 -8.43 -1.50
C PRO A 107 14.42 -9.14 -1.29
N THR A 108 14.71 -9.51 -0.03
CA THR A 108 15.89 -10.29 0.33
C THR A 108 15.61 -11.79 0.13
N LYS A 109 16.66 -12.60 0.16
CA LYS A 109 16.52 -14.06 0.15
C LYS A 109 15.64 -14.55 1.31
N THR A 110 15.74 -13.92 2.46
CA THR A 110 14.93 -14.25 3.64
C THR A 110 13.45 -14.04 3.37
N ALA A 111 13.08 -12.94 2.74
CA ALA A 111 11.72 -12.65 2.36
C ALA A 111 11.18 -13.68 1.35
N THR A 112 12.00 -14.04 0.36
CA THR A 112 11.67 -15.07 -0.61
C THR A 112 11.46 -16.42 0.07
N CYS A 113 12.31 -16.78 1.03
CA CYS A 113 12.17 -18.02 1.81
C CYS A 113 10.91 -18.03 2.65
N LEU A 114 10.53 -16.91 3.27
CA LEU A 114 9.29 -16.80 4.02
C LEU A 114 8.08 -17.04 3.13
N MET A 115 8.07 -16.48 1.93
CA MET A 115 6.97 -16.67 0.99
C MET A 115 6.94 -18.08 0.39
N ALA A 116 8.09 -18.74 0.26
CA ALA A 116 8.17 -20.13 -0.19
C ALA A 116 7.52 -21.11 0.79
N LYS A 117 7.42 -20.75 2.07
CA LYS A 117 6.73 -21.54 3.09
C LYS A 117 5.22 -21.37 3.02
N VAL A 118 4.73 -20.33 2.35
CA VAL A 118 3.30 -20.10 2.16
C VAL A 118 2.89 -20.82 0.88
N ASP A 119 2.36 -22.01 1.03
CA ASP A 119 1.85 -22.79 -0.09
C ASP A 119 0.65 -22.07 -0.71
N VAL A 120 0.62 -22.00 -2.04
CA VAL A 120 -0.51 -21.44 -2.80
C VAL A 120 -1.80 -22.15 -2.44
N GLY A 121 -1.75 -23.47 -2.23
CA GLY A 121 -2.90 -24.25 -1.75
C GLY A 121 -3.40 -23.79 -0.41
N TRP A 122 -2.51 -23.40 0.49
CA TRP A 122 -2.88 -22.88 1.80
C TRP A 122 -3.56 -21.50 1.69
N LEU A 123 -3.09 -20.61 0.82
CA LEU A 123 -3.74 -19.33 0.55
C LEU A 123 -5.14 -19.52 -0.02
N TRP A 124 -5.30 -20.46 -0.94
CA TRP A 124 -6.58 -20.83 -1.50
C TRP A 124 -7.53 -21.36 -0.43
N HIS A 125 -7.05 -22.24 0.43
CA HIS A 125 -7.84 -22.81 1.52
C HIS A 125 -8.35 -21.73 2.48
N ARG A 126 -7.56 -20.72 2.76
CA ARG A 126 -7.97 -19.58 3.58
C ARG A 126 -9.03 -18.69 2.92
N ARG A 127 -9.01 -18.61 1.60
CA ARG A 127 -9.98 -17.82 0.84
C ARG A 127 -11.31 -18.52 0.68
N LEU A 128 -11.34 -19.84 0.75
CA LEU A 128 -12.59 -20.57 0.71
C LEU A 128 -13.34 -20.33 2.02
N PRO A 129 -14.61 -19.88 1.95
CA PRO A 129 -15.39 -19.82 3.16
C PRO A 129 -15.44 -21.23 3.71
N THR A 130 -14.90 -21.41 4.88
CA THR A 130 -15.14 -22.60 5.62
C THR A 130 -16.60 -22.60 5.92
N SER A 131 -17.35 -23.04 5.01
CA SER A 131 -18.75 -23.23 5.29
C SER A 131 -18.87 -24.31 6.29
N ILE A 132 -18.97 -23.88 7.51
CA ILE A 132 -19.39 -24.87 8.25
C ILE A 132 -20.63 -25.13 8.71
#